data_470331718ac4d47b63c53891e34b46b5
#
_entry.id   470331718ac4d47b63c53891e34b46b5
#
_cell.length_a   1.000
_cell.length_b   1.000
_cell.length_c   1.000
_cell.angle_alpha   90.00
_cell.angle_beta   90.00
_cell.angle_gamma   90.00
#
_symmetry.space_group_name_H-M   'P 1'
#
loop_
_entity.id
_entity.type
_entity.pdbx_description
1 polymer ?
#
loop_
_entity_poly.entity_id
_entity_poly.type
_entity_poly.pdbx_seq_one_letter_code
_entity_poly.pdbx_strand_id
1 'polypeptide(L)'
;MDKDQNQLSVDINLDTTPIYYTDSISINANEDGVVFDFIQRVGSTNRAKVVSRIGMSRIHAKKFAAELGKLLAITEGQAKTGEKKN
;
A
#
# COMPACT_ATOMS: atom_id res chain seq x y z
N MET A 1 -18.29 -12.21 -23.05
CA MET A 1 -17.96 -11.49 -23.06
C MET A 1 -17.68 -10.68 -22.03
N ASP A 2 -18.35 -10.25 -21.54
CA ASP A 2 -18.09 -9.33 -20.60
C ASP A 2 -17.54 -9.79 -19.34
N LYS A 3 -17.80 -11.01 -18.97
CA LYS A 3 -17.27 -11.53 -17.81
C LYS A 3 -15.81 -11.52 -17.84
N ASP A 4 -15.20 -11.84 -18.95
CA ASP A 4 -13.75 -11.88 -19.04
C ASP A 4 -13.15 -10.52 -18.87
N GLN A 5 -13.88 -9.50 -19.23
CA GLN A 5 -13.38 -8.16 -19.07
C GLN A 5 -13.30 -7.74 -17.63
N ASN A 6 -14.10 -8.37 -16.78
CA ASN A 6 -14.09 -8.06 -15.38
C ASN A 6 -13.11 -8.87 -14.60
N GLN A 7 -12.49 -9.83 -15.22
CA GLN A 7 -11.51 -10.66 -14.55
C GLN A 7 -10.14 -10.20 -14.92
N LEU A 8 -9.38 -9.86 -13.93
CA LEU A 8 -8.05 -9.35 -14.13
C LEU A 8 -7.06 -10.44 -13.80
N SER A 9 -6.16 -10.69 -14.72
CA SER A 9 -5.11 -11.65 -14.48
C SER A 9 -3.89 -10.89 -13.97
N VAL A 10 -3.43 -11.22 -12.78
CA VAL A 10 -2.34 -10.50 -12.15
C VAL A 10 -1.14 -11.41 -12.02
N ASP A 11 -0.03 -10.99 -12.59
CA ASP A 11 1.20 -11.75 -12.53
C ASP A 11 2.18 -11.10 -11.59
N ILE A 12 2.93 -11.92 -10.89
CA ILE A 12 3.98 -11.40 -10.03
C ILE A 12 5.17 -12.35 -10.10
N ASN A 13 6.35 -11.78 -10.21
CA ASN A 13 7.58 -12.56 -10.17
C ASN A 13 8.17 -12.34 -8.79
N LEU A 14 8.04 -13.34 -7.94
CA LEU A 14 8.47 -13.20 -6.56
C LEU A 14 9.98 -13.08 -6.41
N ASP A 15 10.72 -13.54 -7.41
CA ASP A 15 12.18 -13.43 -7.35
C ASP A 15 12.66 -12.01 -7.60
N THR A 16 11.91 -11.22 -8.34
CA THR A 16 12.35 -9.88 -8.72
C THR A 16 11.45 -8.78 -8.17
N THR A 17 10.43 -9.15 -7.40
CA THR A 17 9.50 -8.17 -6.85
C THR A 17 9.52 -8.25 -5.32
N PRO A 18 10.44 -7.53 -4.68
CA PRO A 18 10.58 -7.63 -3.23
C PRO A 18 9.48 -6.86 -2.51
N ILE A 19 9.31 -7.21 -1.25
CA ILE A 19 8.46 -6.43 -0.37
C ILE A 19 9.37 -5.46 0.38
N TYR A 20 9.08 -4.17 0.27
CA TYR A 20 9.82 -3.17 1.01
C TYR A 20 9.02 -2.83 2.27
N TYR A 21 9.66 -2.94 3.40
CA TYR A 21 9.02 -2.51 4.66
C TYR A 21 9.47 -1.08 4.91
N THR A 22 8.54 -0.15 4.82
CA THR A 22 8.85 1.26 4.96
C THR A 22 8.26 1.77 6.26
N ASP A 23 8.89 2.77 6.83
CA ASP A 23 8.44 3.31 8.11
C ASP A 23 7.85 4.70 7.98
N SER A 24 7.79 5.23 6.78
CA SER A 24 7.29 6.58 6.60
C SER A 24 6.74 6.75 5.19
N ILE A 25 5.82 7.66 5.03
CA ILE A 25 5.23 7.91 3.74
C ILE A 25 4.94 9.40 3.61
N SER A 26 5.21 9.95 2.46
CA SER A 26 4.88 11.33 2.15
C SER A 26 3.84 11.31 1.05
N ILE A 27 2.78 12.07 1.20
CA ILE A 27 1.68 12.06 0.25
C ILE A 27 1.46 13.46 -0.28
N ASN A 28 1.46 13.59 -1.60
CA ASN A 28 1.14 14.85 -2.25
C ASN A 28 -0.10 14.65 -3.09
N ALA A 29 -1.09 15.50 -2.89
CA ALA A 29 -2.35 15.37 -3.60
C ALA A 29 -2.74 16.70 -4.20
N ASN A 30 -3.30 16.66 -5.39
CA ASN A 30 -3.87 17.83 -6.00
C ASN A 30 -5.10 17.39 -6.78
N GLU A 31 -5.67 18.28 -7.57
CA GLU A 31 -6.91 17.92 -8.25
C GLU A 31 -6.71 16.86 -9.31
N ASP A 32 -5.48 16.65 -9.78
CA ASP A 32 -5.23 15.67 -10.82
C ASP A 32 -4.90 14.30 -10.29
N GLY A 33 -4.44 14.20 -9.08
CA GLY A 33 -4.07 12.91 -8.56
C GLY A 33 -3.32 12.97 -7.26
N VAL A 34 -2.80 11.81 -6.87
CA VAL A 34 -2.10 11.64 -5.60
C VAL A 34 -0.81 10.89 -5.87
N VAL A 35 0.27 11.33 -5.27
CA VAL A 35 1.55 10.64 -5.35
C VAL A 35 1.97 10.25 -3.94
N PHE A 36 2.30 8.98 -3.78
CA PHE A 36 2.78 8.43 -2.51
C PHE A 36 4.27 8.16 -2.64
N ASP A 37 5.06 8.70 -1.74
CA ASP A 37 6.49 8.42 -1.68
C ASP A 37 6.74 7.57 -0.45
N PHE A 38 7.14 6.33 -0.67
CA PHE A 38 7.40 5.40 0.43
C PHE A 38 8.85 5.52 0.84
N ILE A 39 9.07 5.71 2.12
CA ILE A 39 10.36 6.14 2.64
C ILE A 39 10.88 5.16 3.66
N GLN A 40 12.17 4.91 3.61
CA GLN A 40 12.82 4.00 4.53
C GLN A 40 14.01 4.71 5.15
N ARG A 41 14.14 4.58 6.47
CA ARG A 41 15.27 5.18 7.16
C ARG A 41 16.53 4.42 6.82
N VAL A 42 17.63 5.13 6.81
CA VAL A 42 18.92 4.55 6.51
C VAL A 42 19.68 4.38 7.83
N GLY A 43 19.61 3.17 8.36
CA GLY A 43 20.29 2.86 9.59
C GLY A 43 19.83 3.72 10.76
N SER A 44 20.74 4.11 11.61
CA SER A 44 20.43 4.94 12.76
C SER A 44 20.72 6.42 12.47
N THR A 45 20.90 6.78 11.21
CA THR A 45 21.21 8.14 10.86
C THR A 45 19.93 8.96 10.76
N ASN A 46 20.08 10.25 10.52
CA ASN A 46 18.93 11.12 10.27
C ASN A 46 18.57 11.14 8.80
N ARG A 47 19.07 10.21 8.04
CA ARG A 47 18.84 10.16 6.60
C ARG A 47 17.79 9.12 6.29
N ALA A 48 17.04 9.40 5.25
CA ALA A 48 16.02 8.49 4.76
C ALA A 48 16.01 8.58 3.25
N LYS A 49 15.51 7.55 2.60
CA LYS A 49 15.43 7.58 1.14
C LYS A 49 14.08 7.08 0.69
N VAL A 50 13.63 7.60 -0.44
CA VAL A 50 12.41 7.16 -1.07
C VAL A 50 12.73 5.89 -1.84
N VAL A 51 12.08 4.80 -1.48
CA VAL A 51 12.33 3.52 -2.15
C VAL A 51 11.32 3.27 -3.26
N SER A 52 10.20 3.96 -3.26
CA SER A 52 9.21 3.77 -4.30
C SER A 52 8.28 4.99 -4.37
N ARG A 53 7.87 5.35 -5.56
CA ARG A 53 6.91 6.41 -5.78
C ARG A 53 5.76 5.85 -6.58
N ILE A 54 4.55 5.99 -6.08
CA ILE A 54 3.36 5.45 -6.71
C ILE A 54 2.34 6.57 -6.91
N GLY A 55 1.89 6.74 -8.14
CA GLY A 55 0.88 7.74 -8.45
C GLY A 55 -0.44 7.09 -8.78
N MET A 56 -1.54 7.76 -8.47
CA MET A 56 -2.85 7.27 -8.82
C MET A 56 -3.83 8.43 -8.92
N SER A 57 -4.96 8.20 -9.58
CA SER A 57 -5.97 9.23 -9.69
C SER A 57 -6.61 9.48 -8.33
N ARG A 58 -7.26 10.62 -8.18
CA ARG A 58 -7.95 10.92 -6.92
C ARG A 58 -9.05 9.91 -6.64
N ILE A 59 -9.78 9.49 -7.66
CA ILE A 59 -10.85 8.52 -7.49
C ILE A 59 -10.29 7.19 -7.00
N HIS A 60 -9.19 6.76 -7.62
CA HIS A 60 -8.56 5.50 -7.22
C HIS A 60 -8.01 5.60 -5.79
N ALA A 61 -7.43 6.75 -5.45
CA ALA A 61 -6.89 6.94 -4.12
C ALA A 61 -7.98 6.86 -3.05
N LYS A 62 -9.18 7.38 -3.36
CA LYS A 62 -10.29 7.28 -2.42
C LYS A 62 -10.72 5.85 -2.21
N LYS A 63 -10.78 5.08 -3.29
CA LYS A 63 -11.14 3.67 -3.17
C LYS A 63 -10.08 2.90 -2.39
N PHE A 64 -8.84 3.20 -2.66
CA PHE A 64 -7.73 2.57 -1.95
C PHE A 64 -7.80 2.88 -0.46
N ALA A 65 -8.03 4.13 -0.11
CA ALA A 65 -8.10 4.53 1.29
C ALA A 65 -9.26 3.85 2.02
N ALA A 66 -10.41 3.76 1.35
CA ALA A 66 -11.58 3.12 1.95
C ALA A 66 -11.35 1.64 2.15
N GLU A 67 -10.76 0.99 1.17
CA GLU A 67 -10.51 -0.45 1.26
C GLU A 67 -9.47 -0.76 2.33
N LEU A 68 -8.42 0.04 2.39
CA LEU A 68 -7.40 -0.15 3.40
C LEU A 68 -7.97 0.04 4.80
N GLY A 69 -8.77 1.07 4.98
CA GLY A 69 -9.40 1.32 6.28
C GLY A 69 -10.27 0.18 6.72
N LYS A 70 -11.02 -0.39 5.76
CA LYS A 70 -11.90 -1.50 6.07
C LYS A 70 -11.09 -2.73 6.49
N LEU A 71 -10.03 -3.04 5.77
CA LEU A 71 -9.21 -4.19 6.09
C LEU A 71 -8.53 -4.04 7.44
N LEU A 72 -8.05 -2.85 7.74
CA LEU A 72 -7.42 -2.62 9.03
C LEU A 72 -8.41 -2.77 10.17
N ALA A 73 -9.64 -2.31 9.97
CA ALA A 73 -10.66 -2.43 11.01
C ALA A 73 -11.03 -3.89 11.25
N ILE A 74 -11.15 -4.66 10.19
CA ILE A 74 -11.49 -6.07 10.31
C ILE A 74 -10.38 -6.84 11.02
N THR A 75 -9.15 -6.61 10.61
CA THR A 75 -8.05 -7.39 11.14
C THR A 75 -7.59 -6.92 12.51
N GLU A 76 -7.97 -5.73 12.91
CA GLU A 76 -7.59 -5.23 14.21
C GLU A 76 -8.15 -6.12 15.33
N GLY A 77 -9.40 -6.54 15.21
CA GLY A 77 -9.97 -7.44 16.19
C GLY A 77 -9.24 -8.76 16.25
N GLN A 78 -8.85 -9.26 15.10
CA GLN A 78 -8.13 -10.52 15.05
C GLN A 78 -6.74 -10.38 15.66
N ALA A 79 -6.09 -9.24 15.42
CA ALA A 79 -4.77 -9.03 15.95
C ALA A 79 -4.80 -8.97 17.48
N LYS A 80 -5.87 -8.46 18.04
CA LYS A 80 -5.96 -8.35 19.49
C LYS A 80 -6.24 -9.66 20.16
N THR A 81 -7.02 -10.53 19.53
CA THR A 81 -7.40 -11.76 20.17
C THR A 81 -6.59 -12.92 19.73
N GLY A 82 -6.12 -12.83 18.56
CA GLY A 82 -5.43 -13.94 18.06
C GLY A 82 -4.04 -14.06 18.41
N GLU A 83 -3.73 -13.35 19.00
CA GLU A 83 -2.60 -13.45 19.24
C GLU A 83 -2.37 -14.57 19.74
N LYS A 84 -3.01 -15.03 19.85
CA LYS A 84 -2.96 -15.98 20.16
C LYS A 84 -2.85 -16.99 19.44
N LYS A 85 -2.86 -16.98 18.77
CA LYS A 85 -2.68 -17.80 18.15
C LYS A 85 -1.93 -18.28 17.82
N ASN A 86 -1.64 -18.06 18.09
CA ASN A 86 -0.98 -18.60 17.75
C ASN A 86 -0.65 -19.06 17.77
#